data_9c5f59cc3c5c81a22f3986f61a15d655
#
_entry.id   9c5f59cc3c5c81a22f3986f61a15d655
#
_cell.length_a   1.000
_cell.length_b   1.000
_cell.length_c   1.000
_cell.angle_alpha   90.00
_cell.angle_beta   90.00
_cell.angle_gamma   90.00
#
_symmetry.space_group_name_H-M   'P 1'
#
loop_
_entity.id
_entity.type
_entity.pdbx_description
1 polymer ?
#
loop_
_entity_poly.entity_id
_entity_poly.type
_entity_poly.pdbx_seq_one_letter_code
_entity_poly.pdbx_strand_id
1 'polypeptide(L)'
;MNFTLAIGQINSRLADLHANLELHRDLAAKASQRGAHLIVFPELSLTGYDLQERVGEVALLDNAPLLDPLREQSRHIDMLFGLVMESPDHRVYNAALYLSQGNTLHRHDKVYLPTYGLFEEGKYFARGDRISSFENPACRCGILICEENWHPSVAYLLWLQGAKIFFSLHCSSSKDVVEETSQQAIPLTSPGTCRLLSQFYARMFGAYFIFVNRVGAEGPFHFWGGSQVVDPFGAVEATAKIREPDLLIHTLDLEKIRAARLKMPLRRDEDVALTLRALVKHQQLAHPR
;
A
#
# COMPACT_ATOMS: atom_id res chain seq x y z
N MET A 1 12.07 -18.33 -9.24
CA MET A 1 11.21 -17.57 -10.18
C MET A 1 11.38 -16.09 -9.91
N ASN A 2 11.64 -15.29 -10.93
CA ASN A 2 11.86 -13.86 -10.79
C ASN A 2 10.60 -13.08 -11.17
N PHE A 3 10.31 -12.01 -10.43
CA PHE A 3 9.18 -11.12 -10.69
C PHE A 3 9.66 -9.67 -10.63
N THR A 4 9.65 -8.98 -11.76
CA THR A 4 10.10 -7.58 -11.84
C THR A 4 8.93 -6.64 -11.61
N LEU A 5 9.06 -5.75 -10.62
CA LEU A 5 8.10 -4.68 -10.36
C LEU A 5 8.73 -3.30 -10.52
N ALA A 6 7.88 -2.34 -10.77
CA ALA A 6 8.19 -0.92 -10.75
C ALA A 6 7.44 -0.23 -9.60
N ILE A 7 8.05 0.77 -8.99
CA ILE A 7 7.42 1.69 -8.06
C ILE A 7 7.36 3.06 -8.73
N GLY A 8 6.17 3.56 -8.98
CA GLY A 8 5.90 4.90 -9.46
C GLY A 8 5.77 5.88 -8.30
N GLN A 9 6.90 6.35 -7.75
CA GLN A 9 6.91 7.38 -6.71
C GLN A 9 6.62 8.73 -7.34
N ILE A 10 5.39 9.23 -7.21
CA ILE A 10 4.90 10.40 -7.92
C ILE A 10 4.50 11.56 -7.00
N ASN A 11 4.44 12.75 -7.60
CA ASN A 11 3.77 13.92 -7.05
C ASN A 11 2.43 14.09 -7.77
N SER A 12 1.37 13.53 -7.19
CA SER A 12 0.01 13.64 -7.72
C SER A 12 -0.49 15.09 -7.63
N ARG A 13 -1.29 15.51 -8.61
CA ARG A 13 -1.99 16.80 -8.55
C ARG A 13 -3.32 16.63 -7.83
N LEU A 14 -3.55 17.45 -6.81
CA LEU A 14 -4.76 17.39 -5.99
C LEU A 14 -6.02 17.59 -6.84
N ALA A 15 -6.90 16.60 -6.85
CA ALA A 15 -8.17 16.55 -7.56
C ALA A 15 -8.10 16.70 -9.09
N ASP A 16 -6.92 16.55 -9.70
CA ASP A 16 -6.76 16.58 -11.16
C ASP A 16 -6.64 15.14 -11.71
N LEU A 17 -7.80 14.48 -11.81
CA LEU A 17 -7.88 13.08 -12.26
C LEU A 17 -7.25 12.86 -13.63
N HIS A 18 -7.43 13.79 -14.57
CA HIS A 18 -6.92 13.65 -15.94
C HIS A 18 -5.40 13.73 -15.98
N ALA A 19 -4.80 14.72 -15.31
CA ALA A 19 -3.35 14.84 -15.27
C ALA A 19 -2.70 13.66 -14.54
N ASN A 20 -3.30 13.19 -13.44
CA ASN A 20 -2.80 12.03 -12.72
C ASN A 20 -2.95 10.74 -13.54
N LEU A 21 -4.06 10.56 -14.26
CA LEU A 21 -4.27 9.42 -15.15
C LEU A 21 -3.19 9.35 -16.23
N GLU A 22 -2.90 10.46 -16.90
CA GLU A 22 -1.83 10.50 -17.92
C GLU A 22 -0.46 10.20 -17.31
N LEU A 23 -0.17 10.72 -16.11
CA LEU A 23 1.06 10.40 -15.40
C LEU A 23 1.19 8.90 -15.08
N HIS A 24 0.10 8.25 -14.64
CA HIS A 24 0.07 6.80 -14.40
C HIS A 24 0.33 6.02 -15.69
N ARG A 25 -0.32 6.39 -16.79
CA ARG A 25 -0.12 5.75 -18.10
C ARG A 25 1.31 5.87 -18.60
N ASP A 26 1.87 7.07 -18.54
CA ASP A 26 3.24 7.33 -18.99
C ASP A 26 4.27 6.50 -18.22
N LEU A 27 4.12 6.44 -16.88
CA LEU A 27 5.04 5.65 -16.05
C LEU A 27 4.82 4.16 -16.23
N ALA A 28 3.58 3.70 -16.41
CA ALA A 28 3.30 2.30 -16.70
C ALA A 28 3.90 1.87 -18.05
N ALA A 29 3.79 2.70 -19.08
CA ALA A 29 4.42 2.43 -20.38
C ALA A 29 5.96 2.35 -20.26
N LYS A 30 6.59 3.29 -19.54
CA LYS A 30 8.03 3.29 -19.28
C LYS A 30 8.48 2.06 -18.48
N ALA A 31 7.70 1.66 -17.47
CA ALA A 31 7.98 0.47 -16.66
C ALA A 31 7.89 -0.81 -17.51
N SER A 32 6.83 -0.93 -18.33
CA SER A 32 6.64 -2.05 -19.25
C SER A 32 7.80 -2.17 -20.24
N GLN A 33 8.22 -1.06 -20.85
CA GLN A 33 9.38 -1.04 -21.76
C GLN A 33 10.69 -1.49 -21.10
N ARG A 34 10.80 -1.35 -19.77
CA ARG A 34 11.93 -1.79 -18.96
C ARG A 34 11.74 -3.19 -18.37
N GLY A 35 10.74 -3.93 -18.82
CA GLY A 35 10.48 -5.34 -18.47
C GLY A 35 9.80 -5.54 -17.11
N ALA A 36 9.17 -4.51 -16.54
CA ALA A 36 8.37 -4.69 -15.34
C ALA A 36 7.04 -5.41 -15.66
N HIS A 37 6.64 -6.34 -14.78
CA HIS A 37 5.36 -7.05 -14.86
C HIS A 37 4.23 -6.32 -14.13
N LEU A 38 4.59 -5.49 -13.14
CA LEU A 38 3.68 -4.72 -12.31
C LEU A 38 4.27 -3.34 -12.05
N ILE A 39 3.43 -2.30 -12.07
CA ILE A 39 3.76 -0.99 -11.50
C ILE A 39 2.84 -0.69 -10.31
N VAL A 40 3.43 -0.21 -9.21
CA VAL A 40 2.73 0.15 -7.98
C VAL A 40 2.87 1.64 -7.72
N PHE A 41 1.75 2.31 -7.49
CA PHE A 41 1.66 3.72 -7.16
C PHE A 41 1.24 3.94 -5.70
N PRO A 42 1.45 5.13 -5.14
CA PRO A 42 1.09 5.46 -3.77
C PRO A 42 -0.43 5.46 -3.46
N GLU A 43 -0.75 5.58 -2.19
CA GLU A 43 -2.09 5.88 -1.69
C GLU A 43 -2.66 7.12 -2.37
N LEU A 44 -3.95 7.09 -2.75
CA LEU A 44 -4.67 8.19 -3.41
C LEU A 44 -3.90 8.85 -4.57
N SER A 45 -3.08 8.06 -5.26
CA SER A 45 -2.18 8.55 -6.32
C SER A 45 -2.92 9.12 -7.53
N LEU A 46 -4.16 8.66 -7.78
CA LEU A 46 -4.98 9.15 -8.89
C LEU A 46 -5.73 10.45 -8.53
N THR A 47 -6.00 10.70 -7.25
CA THR A 47 -6.88 11.79 -6.79
C THR A 47 -6.16 12.89 -6.03
N GLY A 48 -4.99 12.62 -5.43
CA GLY A 48 -4.39 13.45 -4.39
C GLY A 48 -4.96 13.11 -3.02
N TYR A 49 -4.35 13.64 -1.94
CA TYR A 49 -4.63 13.26 -0.56
C TYR A 49 -5.50 14.27 0.20
N ASP A 50 -5.14 15.56 0.21
CA ASP A 50 -5.82 16.62 1.01
C ASP A 50 -7.09 17.13 0.33
N LEU A 51 -8.00 16.20 0.03
CA LEU A 51 -9.23 16.49 -0.72
C LEU A 51 -10.31 17.17 0.12
N GLN A 52 -10.40 16.84 1.40
CA GLN A 52 -11.42 17.33 2.33
C GLN A 52 -12.84 17.13 1.76
N GLU A 53 -13.68 18.16 1.70
CA GLU A 53 -15.06 18.09 1.17
C GLU A 53 -15.10 17.74 -0.34
N ARG A 54 -13.99 17.83 -1.05
CA ARG A 54 -13.89 17.51 -2.48
C ARG A 54 -13.84 16.02 -2.79
N VAL A 55 -13.84 15.14 -1.80
CA VAL A 55 -13.79 13.68 -2.02
C VAL A 55 -14.89 13.20 -2.96
N GLY A 56 -16.12 13.77 -2.87
CA GLY A 56 -17.22 13.43 -3.76
C GLY A 56 -17.04 13.89 -5.21
N GLU A 57 -16.23 14.92 -5.46
CA GLU A 57 -15.96 15.42 -6.84
C GLU A 57 -15.06 14.46 -7.62
N VAL A 58 -14.22 13.70 -6.93
CA VAL A 58 -13.21 12.82 -7.52
C VAL A 58 -13.49 11.33 -7.30
N ALA A 59 -14.57 11.00 -6.61
CA ALA A 59 -14.96 9.63 -6.32
C ALA A 59 -15.40 8.91 -7.61
N LEU A 60 -14.88 7.72 -7.83
CA LEU A 60 -15.15 6.92 -9.03
C LEU A 60 -15.88 5.63 -8.66
N LEU A 61 -16.90 5.29 -9.42
CA LEU A 61 -17.48 3.95 -9.42
C LEU A 61 -16.52 2.95 -10.08
N ASP A 62 -16.63 1.68 -9.73
CA ASP A 62 -15.76 0.63 -10.30
C ASP A 62 -15.85 0.54 -11.82
N ASN A 63 -17.01 0.85 -12.43
CA ASN A 63 -17.22 0.86 -13.87
C ASN A 63 -17.03 2.25 -14.52
N ALA A 64 -16.44 3.22 -13.82
CA ALA A 64 -16.26 4.56 -14.38
C ALA A 64 -15.42 4.55 -15.66
N PRO A 65 -15.91 5.16 -16.77
CA PRO A 65 -15.18 5.20 -18.05
C PRO A 65 -13.81 5.87 -17.96
N LEU A 66 -13.62 6.75 -16.97
CA LEU A 66 -12.32 7.40 -16.71
C LEU A 66 -11.22 6.37 -16.43
N LEU A 67 -11.55 5.19 -15.90
CA LEU A 67 -10.59 4.12 -15.62
C LEU A 67 -10.25 3.26 -16.84
N ASP A 68 -10.98 3.37 -17.95
CA ASP A 68 -10.78 2.52 -19.15
C ASP A 68 -9.37 2.64 -19.74
N PRO A 69 -8.74 3.83 -19.82
CA PRO A 69 -7.36 3.93 -20.29
C PRO A 69 -6.34 3.19 -19.39
N LEU A 70 -6.58 3.10 -18.06
CA LEU A 70 -5.73 2.32 -17.15
C LEU A 70 -6.03 0.83 -17.28
N ARG A 71 -7.28 0.43 -17.49
CA ARG A 71 -7.65 -0.95 -17.82
C ARG A 71 -6.96 -1.42 -19.09
N GLU A 72 -7.03 -0.62 -20.16
CA GLU A 72 -6.33 -0.95 -21.41
C GLU A 72 -4.82 -1.07 -21.20
N GLN A 73 -4.21 -0.13 -20.47
CA GLN A 73 -2.78 -0.20 -20.12
C GLN A 73 -2.45 -1.48 -19.34
N SER A 74 -3.36 -1.95 -18.49
CA SER A 74 -3.15 -3.15 -17.67
C SER A 74 -3.12 -4.46 -18.46
N ARG A 75 -3.42 -4.45 -19.77
CA ARG A 75 -3.19 -5.57 -20.67
C ARG A 75 -1.70 -5.81 -20.96
N HIS A 76 -0.88 -4.79 -20.75
CA HIS A 76 0.56 -4.82 -21.03
C HIS A 76 1.42 -4.90 -19.78
N ILE A 77 0.93 -4.35 -18.67
CA ILE A 77 1.60 -4.35 -17.37
C ILE A 77 0.55 -4.23 -16.27
N ASP A 78 0.57 -5.11 -15.28
CA ASP A 78 -0.32 -5.00 -14.14
C ASP A 78 -0.14 -3.65 -13.41
N MET A 79 -1.22 -3.10 -12.86
CA MET A 79 -1.19 -1.79 -12.20
C MET A 79 -1.86 -1.87 -10.84
N LEU A 80 -1.18 -1.36 -9.81
CA LEU A 80 -1.75 -1.15 -8.47
C LEU A 80 -1.64 0.34 -8.11
N PHE A 81 -2.75 0.99 -7.79
CA PHE A 81 -2.79 2.41 -7.49
C PHE A 81 -3.91 2.77 -6.51
N GLY A 82 -3.70 3.88 -5.78
CA GLY A 82 -4.66 4.44 -4.84
C GLY A 82 -5.57 5.47 -5.47
N LEU A 83 -6.85 5.49 -5.07
CA LEU A 83 -7.85 6.45 -5.55
C LEU A 83 -9.02 6.57 -4.56
N VAL A 84 -9.89 7.53 -4.80
CA VAL A 84 -11.19 7.63 -4.12
C VAL A 84 -12.22 6.82 -4.89
N MET A 85 -12.86 5.87 -4.21
CA MET A 85 -13.91 5.03 -4.80
C MET A 85 -15.26 5.31 -4.15
N GLU A 86 -16.31 5.32 -4.96
CA GLU A 86 -17.69 5.36 -4.50
C GLU A 86 -18.33 3.97 -4.61
N SER A 87 -19.17 3.62 -3.66
CA SER A 87 -20.02 2.43 -3.72
C SER A 87 -21.41 2.77 -4.26
N PRO A 88 -22.20 1.78 -4.71
CA PRO A 88 -23.57 2.02 -5.20
C PRO A 88 -24.53 2.66 -4.18
N ASP A 89 -24.22 2.55 -2.89
CA ASP A 89 -24.95 3.19 -1.78
C ASP A 89 -24.31 4.53 -1.35
N HIS A 90 -23.50 5.14 -2.22
CA HIS A 90 -22.88 6.46 -2.07
C HIS A 90 -21.91 6.60 -0.90
N ARG A 91 -21.34 5.51 -0.38
CA ARG A 91 -20.21 5.60 0.53
C ARG A 91 -18.91 5.82 -0.25
N VAL A 92 -18.07 6.71 0.26
CA VAL A 92 -16.80 7.08 -0.37
C VAL A 92 -15.65 6.45 0.43
N TYR A 93 -14.70 5.82 -0.27
CA TYR A 93 -13.60 5.08 0.31
C TYR A 93 -12.24 5.57 -0.20
N ASN A 94 -11.25 5.63 0.70
CA ASN A 94 -9.85 5.58 0.32
C ASN A 94 -9.54 4.14 -0.07
N ALA A 95 -9.25 3.89 -1.34
CA ALA A 95 -9.15 2.55 -1.89
C ALA A 95 -7.90 2.34 -2.73
N ALA A 96 -7.53 1.09 -2.92
CA ALA A 96 -6.52 0.63 -3.86
C ALA A 96 -7.14 -0.35 -4.87
N LEU A 97 -6.85 -0.14 -6.16
CA LEU A 97 -7.23 -1.05 -7.23
C LEU A 97 -6.00 -1.75 -7.82
N TYR A 98 -6.11 -3.07 -7.97
CA TYR A 98 -5.19 -3.87 -8.75
C TYR A 98 -5.85 -4.24 -10.08
N LEU A 99 -5.30 -3.72 -11.18
CA LEU A 99 -5.75 -4.03 -12.54
C LEU A 99 -4.80 -5.03 -13.19
N SER A 100 -5.35 -6.05 -13.84
CA SER A 100 -4.61 -7.05 -14.61
C SER A 100 -5.43 -7.48 -15.81
N GLN A 101 -4.79 -7.64 -16.96
CA GLN A 101 -5.42 -8.13 -18.21
C GLN A 101 -6.69 -7.36 -18.61
N GLY A 102 -6.73 -6.06 -18.32
CA GLY A 102 -7.88 -5.19 -18.64
C GLY A 102 -9.01 -5.22 -17.60
N ASN A 103 -8.86 -5.93 -16.50
CA ASN A 103 -9.91 -6.10 -15.49
C ASN A 103 -9.43 -5.69 -14.10
N THR A 104 -10.38 -5.35 -13.22
CA THR A 104 -10.12 -5.21 -11.79
C THR A 104 -9.93 -6.60 -11.18
N LEU A 105 -8.70 -6.94 -10.82
CA LEU A 105 -8.37 -8.21 -10.17
C LEU A 105 -8.67 -8.16 -8.68
N HIS A 106 -8.40 -7.02 -8.04
CA HIS A 106 -8.65 -6.83 -6.61
C HIS A 106 -8.91 -5.36 -6.29
N ARG A 107 -9.81 -5.13 -5.31
CA ARG A 107 -10.06 -3.84 -4.67
C ARG A 107 -9.88 -4.02 -3.17
N HIS A 108 -9.16 -3.09 -2.55
CA HIS A 108 -9.03 -2.97 -1.10
C HIS A 108 -9.49 -1.58 -0.66
N ASP A 109 -10.51 -1.52 0.19
CA ASP A 109 -10.98 -0.30 0.83
C ASP A 109 -10.33 -0.19 2.20
N LYS A 110 -9.72 0.95 2.51
CA LYS A 110 -8.96 1.18 3.75
C LYS A 110 -9.82 0.92 4.98
N VAL A 111 -9.38 0.02 5.86
CA VAL A 111 -10.15 -0.40 7.06
C VAL A 111 -9.80 0.42 8.31
N TYR A 112 -8.65 1.08 8.36
CA TYR A 112 -8.24 1.98 9.43
C TYR A 112 -7.98 3.37 8.91
N LEU A 113 -8.78 4.33 9.38
CA LEU A 113 -8.76 5.74 8.96
C LEU A 113 -8.16 6.58 10.08
N PRO A 114 -7.01 7.24 9.89
CA PRO A 114 -6.43 8.09 10.92
C PRO A 114 -7.28 9.33 11.19
N THR A 115 -7.44 9.65 12.49
CA THR A 115 -8.22 10.80 12.98
C THR A 115 -7.45 11.59 14.02
N TYR A 116 -6.12 11.57 13.95
CA TYR A 116 -5.20 12.25 14.88
C TYR A 116 -4.17 13.11 14.13
N GLY A 117 -3.58 14.07 14.83
CA GLY A 117 -2.60 15.01 14.26
C GLY A 117 -3.22 15.89 13.18
N LEU A 118 -2.73 15.76 11.95
CA LEU A 118 -3.25 16.46 10.78
C LEU A 118 -4.28 15.62 10.00
N PHE A 119 -4.53 14.38 10.42
CA PHE A 119 -5.36 13.44 9.68
C PHE A 119 -6.81 13.51 10.13
N GLU A 120 -7.73 13.63 9.19
CA GLU A 120 -9.17 13.68 9.41
C GLU A 120 -9.93 12.70 8.49
N GLU A 121 -9.30 11.59 8.11
CA GLU A 121 -9.86 10.68 7.10
C GLU A 121 -11.25 10.15 7.48
N GLY A 122 -11.48 9.86 8.76
CA GLY A 122 -12.79 9.38 9.24
C GLY A 122 -13.94 10.38 9.11
N LYS A 123 -13.66 11.67 8.80
CA LYS A 123 -14.68 12.67 8.50
C LYS A 123 -15.20 12.55 7.06
N TYR A 124 -14.34 12.07 6.15
CA TYR A 124 -14.61 12.11 4.70
C TYR A 124 -14.81 10.73 4.08
N PHE A 125 -14.20 9.69 4.66
CA PHE A 125 -14.22 8.34 4.12
C PHE A 125 -14.96 7.36 5.01
N ALA A 126 -15.67 6.44 4.40
CA ALA A 126 -16.19 5.25 5.06
C ALA A 126 -15.06 4.24 5.28
N ARG A 127 -15.16 3.47 6.36
CA ARG A 127 -14.23 2.36 6.63
C ARG A 127 -14.54 1.17 5.74
N GLY A 128 -13.50 0.55 5.19
CA GLY A 128 -13.59 -0.79 4.61
C GLY A 128 -13.99 -1.82 5.67
N ASP A 129 -14.56 -2.92 5.24
CA ASP A 129 -15.05 -4.01 6.11
C ASP A 129 -14.35 -5.34 5.86
N ARG A 130 -13.38 -5.37 4.93
CA ARG A 130 -12.75 -6.61 4.49
C ARG A 130 -11.23 -6.49 4.44
N ILE A 131 -10.55 -7.50 4.98
CA ILE A 131 -9.11 -7.72 4.82
C ILE A 131 -8.95 -9.02 4.04
N SER A 132 -8.55 -8.94 2.77
CA SER A 132 -8.43 -10.11 1.90
C SER A 132 -7.17 -10.08 1.05
N SER A 133 -6.50 -11.24 0.99
CA SER A 133 -5.43 -11.49 0.05
C SER A 133 -5.99 -11.90 -1.32
N PHE A 134 -5.19 -11.73 -2.36
CA PHE A 134 -5.55 -12.11 -3.73
C PHE A 134 -4.36 -12.76 -4.44
N GLU A 135 -4.63 -13.49 -5.53
CA GLU A 135 -3.57 -14.04 -6.39
C GLU A 135 -3.28 -13.07 -7.52
N ASN A 136 -2.01 -12.69 -7.68
CA ASN A 136 -1.52 -12.07 -8.91
C ASN A 136 -0.76 -13.13 -9.74
N PRO A 137 -0.28 -12.83 -10.96
CA PRO A 137 0.42 -13.82 -11.78
C PRO A 137 1.67 -14.45 -11.13
N ALA A 138 2.27 -13.80 -10.13
CA ALA A 138 3.46 -14.31 -9.45
C ALA A 138 3.14 -15.14 -8.22
N CYS A 139 2.20 -14.68 -7.37
CA CYS A 139 1.88 -15.34 -6.11
C CYS A 139 0.72 -14.64 -5.39
N ARG A 140 0.37 -15.15 -4.20
CA ARG A 140 -0.60 -14.51 -3.31
C ARG A 140 -0.04 -13.23 -2.69
N CYS A 141 -0.82 -12.15 -2.75
CA CYS A 141 -0.46 -10.80 -2.33
C CYS A 141 -1.46 -10.23 -1.33
N GLY A 142 -1.02 -9.25 -0.56
CA GLY A 142 -1.87 -8.43 0.30
C GLY A 142 -1.61 -6.95 0.08
N ILE A 143 -2.64 -6.13 0.26
CA ILE A 143 -2.53 -4.66 0.20
C ILE A 143 -2.77 -4.10 1.60
N LEU A 144 -1.96 -3.10 1.97
CA LEU A 144 -2.13 -2.24 3.13
C LEU A 144 -2.11 -0.78 2.66
N ILE A 145 -2.97 0.05 3.25
CA ILE A 145 -2.99 1.48 2.96
C ILE A 145 -2.61 2.25 4.22
N CYS A 146 -1.43 2.83 4.21
CA CYS A 146 -0.85 3.80 5.16
C CYS A 146 -1.10 3.42 6.64
N GLU A 147 -2.15 3.93 7.28
CA GLU A 147 -2.53 3.70 8.68
C GLU A 147 -2.62 2.20 9.03
N GLU A 148 -2.97 1.36 8.08
CA GLU A 148 -3.09 -0.09 8.31
C GLU A 148 -1.77 -0.76 8.71
N ASN A 149 -0.61 -0.13 8.40
CA ASN A 149 0.69 -0.62 8.87
C ASN A 149 0.88 -0.50 10.38
N TRP A 150 0.16 0.41 11.04
CA TRP A 150 0.20 0.60 12.50
C TRP A 150 -0.70 -0.40 13.24
N HIS A 151 -1.51 -1.16 12.49
CA HIS A 151 -2.39 -2.20 12.99
C HIS A 151 -1.89 -3.59 12.59
N PRO A 152 -1.04 -4.24 13.43
CA PRO A 152 -0.40 -5.52 13.07
C PRO A 152 -1.39 -6.62 12.65
N SER A 153 -2.65 -6.52 13.11
CA SER A 153 -3.72 -7.47 12.77
C SER A 153 -4.01 -7.50 11.26
N VAL A 154 -3.86 -6.38 10.53
CA VAL A 154 -4.10 -6.36 9.07
C VAL A 154 -3.05 -7.22 8.36
N ALA A 155 -1.77 -6.94 8.60
CA ALA A 155 -0.68 -7.70 8.00
C ALA A 155 -0.69 -9.18 8.44
N TYR A 156 -1.01 -9.45 9.73
CA TYR A 156 -1.15 -10.79 10.26
C TYR A 156 -2.26 -11.59 9.56
N LEU A 157 -3.45 -11.01 9.36
CA LEU A 157 -4.56 -11.66 8.68
C LEU A 157 -4.24 -11.96 7.21
N LEU A 158 -3.59 -11.04 6.51
CA LEU A 158 -3.12 -11.26 5.14
C LEU A 158 -2.07 -12.37 5.08
N TRP A 159 -1.15 -12.43 6.03
CA TRP A 159 -0.16 -13.51 6.15
C TRP A 159 -0.81 -14.87 6.43
N LEU A 160 -1.80 -14.94 7.31
CA LEU A 160 -2.58 -16.16 7.56
C LEU A 160 -3.29 -16.64 6.29
N GLN A 161 -3.75 -15.72 5.45
CA GLN A 161 -4.34 -16.05 4.15
C GLN A 161 -3.31 -16.45 3.10
N GLY A 162 -2.02 -16.35 3.41
CA GLY A 162 -0.92 -16.84 2.57
C GLY A 162 -0.17 -15.78 1.78
N ALA A 163 -0.39 -14.50 2.02
CA ALA A 163 0.32 -13.43 1.33
C ALA A 163 1.84 -13.63 1.38
N LYS A 164 2.48 -13.46 0.24
CA LYS A 164 3.93 -13.61 0.01
C LYS A 164 4.59 -12.28 -0.37
N ILE A 165 3.79 -11.34 -0.90
CA ILE A 165 4.16 -9.97 -1.18
C ILE A 165 3.11 -9.07 -0.52
N PHE A 166 3.57 -8.10 0.25
CA PHE A 166 2.76 -7.04 0.83
C PHE A 166 3.03 -5.75 0.07
N PHE A 167 2.00 -5.17 -0.50
CA PHE A 167 2.04 -3.82 -1.09
C PHE A 167 1.48 -2.83 -0.08
N SER A 168 2.30 -1.88 0.32
CA SER A 168 1.94 -0.88 1.33
C SER A 168 1.99 0.50 0.72
N LEU A 169 0.81 1.05 0.41
CA LEU A 169 0.62 2.31 -0.28
C LEU A 169 0.48 3.44 0.74
N HIS A 170 1.25 4.51 0.59
CA HIS A 170 1.36 5.57 1.57
C HIS A 170 1.23 6.98 0.99
N CYS A 171 0.65 7.87 1.82
CA CYS A 171 0.80 9.32 1.82
C CYS A 171 1.50 9.76 3.11
N SER A 172 2.64 9.14 3.43
CA SER A 172 3.37 9.41 4.66
C SER A 172 4.06 10.77 4.58
N SER A 173 3.70 11.65 5.52
CA SER A 173 4.16 13.03 5.59
C SER A 173 4.99 13.26 6.84
N SER A 174 6.08 14.04 6.70
CA SER A 174 6.88 14.53 7.84
C SER A 174 7.34 15.94 7.53
N LYS A 175 7.15 16.87 8.46
CA LYS A 175 7.66 18.25 8.33
C LYS A 175 9.19 18.27 8.31
N ASP A 176 9.80 17.37 9.06
CA ASP A 176 11.25 17.26 9.20
C ASP A 176 11.68 15.84 8.82
N VAL A 177 12.27 15.68 7.63
CA VAL A 177 13.15 14.56 7.37
C VAL A 177 14.45 14.88 8.11
N VAL A 178 14.43 14.70 9.42
CA VAL A 178 15.64 14.83 10.24
C VAL A 178 16.54 13.66 9.89
N GLU A 179 17.80 13.94 9.55
CA GLU A 179 18.83 12.93 9.57
C GLU A 179 18.82 12.30 10.96
N GLU A 180 18.56 11.01 11.05
CA GLU A 180 18.42 10.28 12.30
C GLU A 180 19.76 10.27 13.02
N THR A 181 19.98 11.25 13.89
CA THR A 181 21.06 11.20 14.85
C THR A 181 20.64 10.30 16.00
N SER A 182 21.49 9.39 16.39
CA SER A 182 21.27 8.22 17.23
C SER A 182 20.72 8.42 18.67
N GLN A 183 20.21 9.59 19.03
CA GLN A 183 19.81 9.92 20.42
C GLN A 183 18.43 10.57 20.58
N GLN A 184 17.68 10.81 19.52
CA GLN A 184 16.34 11.40 19.62
C GLN A 184 15.26 10.35 19.29
N ALA A 185 14.10 10.46 19.97
CA ALA A 185 12.94 9.63 19.66
C ALA A 185 12.54 9.83 18.20
N ILE A 186 12.51 8.76 17.43
CA ILE A 186 12.16 8.79 16.00
C ILE A 186 10.66 9.08 15.88
N PRO A 187 10.22 10.15 15.17
CA PRO A 187 8.80 10.41 14.96
C PRO A 187 8.11 9.22 14.28
N LEU A 188 6.87 8.92 14.67
CA LEU A 188 6.10 7.79 14.12
C LEU A 188 6.01 7.79 12.60
N THR A 189 5.84 8.96 11.97
CA THR A 189 5.74 9.09 10.51
C THR A 189 7.07 9.32 9.80
N SER A 190 8.19 9.15 10.50
CA SER A 190 9.52 9.34 9.93
C SER A 190 9.89 8.24 8.93
N PRO A 191 10.80 8.52 7.98
CA PRO A 191 11.37 7.49 7.10
C PRO A 191 11.93 6.29 7.85
N GLY A 192 12.60 6.52 8.98
CA GLY A 192 13.18 5.44 9.80
C GLY A 192 12.15 4.53 10.41
N THR A 193 11.05 5.08 10.95
CA THR A 193 9.99 4.26 11.52
C THR A 193 9.27 3.44 10.43
N CYS A 194 8.99 4.04 9.26
CA CYS A 194 8.40 3.30 8.13
C CYS A 194 9.33 2.19 7.63
N ARG A 195 10.65 2.46 7.58
CA ARG A 195 11.66 1.44 7.27
C ARG A 195 11.66 0.31 8.30
N LEU A 196 11.66 0.64 9.60
CA LEU A 196 11.64 -0.34 10.68
C LEU A 196 10.41 -1.27 10.58
N LEU A 197 9.22 -0.71 10.38
CA LEU A 197 8.00 -1.50 10.20
C LEU A 197 8.05 -2.39 8.96
N SER A 198 8.52 -1.85 7.84
CA SER A 198 8.66 -2.62 6.60
C SER A 198 9.61 -3.82 6.78
N GLN A 199 10.76 -3.60 7.43
CA GLN A 199 11.73 -4.65 7.73
C GLN A 199 11.18 -5.66 8.75
N PHE A 200 10.46 -5.19 9.77
CA PHE A 200 9.83 -6.04 10.77
C PHE A 200 8.82 -6.99 10.12
N TYR A 201 7.85 -6.48 9.35
CA TYR A 201 6.83 -7.32 8.70
C TYR A 201 7.45 -8.27 7.67
N ALA A 202 8.39 -7.80 6.85
CA ALA A 202 9.06 -8.64 5.88
C ALA A 202 9.72 -9.84 6.55
N ARG A 203 10.47 -9.59 7.62
CA ARG A 203 11.20 -10.63 8.37
C ARG A 203 10.28 -11.56 9.16
N MET A 204 9.28 -11.00 9.87
CA MET A 204 8.33 -11.79 10.67
C MET A 204 7.50 -12.73 9.81
N PHE A 205 7.08 -12.28 8.64
CA PHE A 205 6.18 -13.06 7.78
C PHE A 205 6.91 -13.84 6.68
N GLY A 206 8.24 -13.70 6.57
CA GLY A 206 9.04 -14.30 5.52
C GLY A 206 8.45 -13.96 4.14
N ALA A 207 8.24 -12.66 3.89
CA ALA A 207 7.55 -12.13 2.73
C ALA A 207 8.24 -10.86 2.21
N TYR A 208 8.11 -10.56 0.93
CA TYR A 208 8.49 -9.24 0.42
C TYR A 208 7.55 -8.18 0.98
N PHE A 209 8.11 -7.01 1.31
CA PHE A 209 7.35 -5.84 1.72
C PHE A 209 7.72 -4.65 0.83
N ILE A 210 6.73 -4.17 0.07
CA ILE A 210 6.90 -3.12 -0.93
C ILE A 210 6.24 -1.85 -0.37
N PHE A 211 7.05 -0.97 0.20
CA PHE A 211 6.62 0.33 0.72
C PHE A 211 6.61 1.35 -0.41
N VAL A 212 5.46 1.94 -0.68
CA VAL A 212 5.27 2.88 -1.80
C VAL A 212 4.72 4.19 -1.28
N ASN A 213 5.55 5.22 -1.23
CA ASN A 213 5.18 6.52 -0.73
C ASN A 213 5.19 7.57 -1.85
N ARG A 214 4.37 8.59 -1.73
CA ARG A 214 4.37 9.73 -2.67
C ARG A 214 5.41 10.78 -2.27
N VAL A 215 5.61 11.76 -3.17
CA VAL A 215 6.41 12.98 -2.93
C VAL A 215 5.55 14.22 -3.16
N GLY A 216 6.11 15.38 -2.83
CA GLY A 216 5.48 16.71 -3.02
C GLY A 216 4.80 17.24 -1.78
N ALA A 217 4.00 18.27 -1.94
CA ALA A 217 3.28 18.92 -0.85
C ALA A 217 1.82 19.18 -1.24
N GLU A 218 0.92 19.02 -0.28
CA GLU A 218 -0.50 19.39 -0.38
C GLU A 218 -0.93 20.01 0.96
N GLY A 219 -1.31 21.29 0.96
CA GLY A 219 -1.66 21.98 2.20
C GLY A 219 -0.55 21.85 3.26
N PRO A 220 -0.87 21.32 4.46
CA PRO A 220 0.09 21.13 5.53
C PRO A 220 0.98 19.88 5.36
N PHE A 221 0.69 19.01 4.39
CA PHE A 221 1.38 17.74 4.19
C PHE A 221 2.62 17.89 3.32
N HIS A 222 3.73 17.32 3.78
CA HIS A 222 5.00 17.25 3.04
C HIS A 222 5.41 15.78 2.92
N PHE A 223 5.18 15.20 1.74
CA PHE A 223 5.44 13.79 1.48
C PHE A 223 6.89 13.58 1.07
N TRP A 224 7.57 12.64 1.71
CA TRP A 224 9.03 12.50 1.63
C TRP A 224 9.52 11.44 0.63
N GLY A 225 8.65 10.62 0.05
CA GLY A 225 9.04 9.58 -0.91
C GLY A 225 9.74 8.41 -0.27
N GLY A 226 10.96 8.09 -0.72
CA GLY A 226 11.79 7.04 -0.14
C GLY A 226 11.15 5.66 -0.16
N SER A 227 10.38 5.35 -1.19
CA SER A 227 9.76 4.04 -1.40
C SER A 227 10.80 2.93 -1.39
N GLN A 228 10.47 1.73 -0.90
CA GLN A 228 11.45 0.68 -0.64
C GLN A 228 10.95 -0.70 -1.06
N VAL A 229 11.89 -1.54 -1.46
CA VAL A 229 11.71 -2.98 -1.59
C VAL A 229 12.49 -3.65 -0.47
N VAL A 230 11.77 -4.39 0.39
CA VAL A 230 12.36 -5.14 1.50
C VAL A 230 12.17 -6.63 1.27
N ASP A 231 13.25 -7.40 1.35
CA ASP A 231 13.25 -8.83 1.10
C ASP A 231 12.72 -9.65 2.31
N PRO A 232 12.40 -10.94 2.13
CA PRO A 232 11.87 -11.81 3.19
C PRO A 232 12.77 -12.02 4.41
N PHE A 233 14.04 -11.58 4.36
CA PHE A 233 14.96 -11.58 5.49
C PHE A 233 15.02 -10.22 6.21
N GLY A 234 14.28 -9.21 5.72
CA GLY A 234 14.25 -7.85 6.25
C GLY A 234 15.36 -6.95 5.72
N ALA A 235 16.07 -7.37 4.66
CA ALA A 235 17.06 -6.52 4.01
C ALA A 235 16.38 -5.56 3.02
N VAL A 236 16.78 -4.28 3.03
CA VAL A 236 16.35 -3.30 2.02
C VAL A 236 17.16 -3.53 0.75
N GLU A 237 16.52 -3.99 -0.32
CA GLU A 237 17.15 -4.28 -1.60
C GLU A 237 17.22 -3.08 -2.53
N ALA A 238 16.22 -2.19 -2.43
CA ALA A 238 16.16 -0.98 -3.24
C ALA A 238 15.41 0.13 -2.50
N THR A 239 15.82 1.38 -2.74
CA THR A 239 15.20 2.58 -2.17
C THR A 239 15.09 3.64 -3.26
N ALA A 240 13.90 4.22 -3.43
CA ALA A 240 13.66 5.37 -4.29
C ALA A 240 14.19 6.66 -3.65
N LYS A 241 14.32 7.71 -4.45
CA LYS A 241 14.81 9.03 -4.03
C LYS A 241 13.96 9.63 -2.92
N ILE A 242 14.60 10.41 -2.06
CA ILE A 242 13.91 11.23 -1.06
C ILE A 242 13.50 12.55 -1.69
N ARG A 243 12.23 12.97 -1.47
CA ARG A 243 11.65 14.27 -1.91
C ARG A 243 11.60 14.50 -3.43
N GLU A 244 11.91 13.50 -4.24
CA GLU A 244 11.88 13.60 -5.71
C GLU A 244 11.00 12.50 -6.30
N PRO A 245 10.29 12.77 -7.42
CA PRO A 245 9.67 11.71 -8.19
C PRO A 245 10.73 10.70 -8.67
N ASP A 246 10.34 9.41 -8.71
CA ASP A 246 11.23 8.34 -9.16
C ASP A 246 10.44 7.20 -9.79
N LEU A 247 11.07 6.49 -10.74
CA LEU A 247 10.62 5.23 -11.28
C LEU A 247 11.64 4.14 -10.92
N LEU A 248 11.48 3.56 -9.74
CA LEU A 248 12.31 2.51 -9.23
C LEU A 248 11.87 1.16 -9.81
N ILE A 249 12.80 0.44 -10.46
CA ILE A 249 12.52 -0.92 -10.97
C ILE A 249 13.41 -1.90 -10.23
N HIS A 250 12.80 -2.99 -9.76
CA HIS A 250 13.52 -4.04 -9.03
C HIS A 250 12.96 -5.42 -9.36
N THR A 251 13.83 -6.42 -9.37
CA THR A 251 13.45 -7.82 -9.61
C THR A 251 13.50 -8.61 -8.32
N LEU A 252 12.34 -9.13 -7.90
CA LEU A 252 12.20 -9.98 -6.72
C LEU A 252 12.64 -11.41 -7.06
N ASP A 253 13.49 -11.99 -6.22
CA ASP A 253 13.77 -13.42 -6.22
C ASP A 253 12.77 -14.13 -5.28
N LEU A 254 11.72 -14.72 -5.85
CA LEU A 254 10.67 -15.37 -5.07
C LEU A 254 11.15 -16.62 -4.30
N GLU A 255 12.32 -17.19 -4.63
CA GLU A 255 12.91 -18.30 -3.85
C GLU A 255 13.35 -17.84 -2.45
N LYS A 256 13.65 -16.56 -2.25
CA LYS A 256 13.94 -16.01 -0.93
C LYS A 256 12.78 -16.19 0.04
N ILE A 257 11.52 -16.13 -0.44
CA ILE A 257 10.33 -16.38 0.39
C ILE A 257 10.35 -17.80 0.94
N ARG A 258 10.61 -18.78 0.06
CA ARG A 258 10.73 -20.19 0.47
C ARG A 258 11.87 -20.37 1.47
N ALA A 259 13.03 -19.81 1.18
CA ALA A 259 14.20 -19.91 2.04
C ALA A 259 13.96 -19.31 3.43
N ALA A 260 13.35 -18.11 3.50
CA ALA A 260 13.02 -17.45 4.75
C ALA A 260 12.01 -18.27 5.59
N ARG A 261 10.94 -18.76 4.96
CA ARG A 261 9.89 -19.56 5.64
C ARG A 261 10.35 -20.93 6.08
N LEU A 262 11.31 -21.54 5.40
CA LEU A 262 11.95 -22.78 5.87
C LEU A 262 12.88 -22.53 7.06
N LYS A 263 13.63 -21.42 7.04
CA LYS A 263 14.55 -21.04 8.12
C LYS A 263 13.81 -20.61 9.39
N MET A 264 12.64 -19.99 9.25
CA MET A 264 11.80 -19.50 10.33
C MET A 264 10.33 -19.86 10.06
N PRO A 265 9.89 -21.09 10.39
CA PRO A 265 8.60 -21.64 9.97
C PRO A 265 7.43 -21.19 10.86
N LEU A 266 7.33 -19.89 11.18
CA LEU A 266 6.34 -19.33 12.11
C LEU A 266 4.90 -19.67 11.72
N ARG A 267 4.60 -19.71 10.41
CA ARG A 267 3.25 -20.00 9.93
C ARG A 267 2.83 -21.45 10.20
N ARG A 268 3.79 -22.38 10.23
CA ARG A 268 3.52 -23.80 10.60
C ARG A 268 3.13 -23.91 12.07
N ASP A 269 3.77 -23.10 12.91
CA ASP A 269 3.68 -23.21 14.37
C ASP A 269 2.61 -22.25 14.94
N GLU A 270 1.94 -21.46 14.08
CA GLU A 270 0.89 -20.50 14.47
C GLU A 270 -0.39 -21.22 14.92
N ASP A 271 -0.84 -20.96 16.15
CA ASP A 271 -2.13 -21.44 16.68
C ASP A 271 -3.22 -20.36 16.55
N VAL A 272 -3.85 -20.33 15.37
CA VAL A 272 -4.95 -19.41 15.06
C VAL A 272 -6.14 -19.62 16.02
N ALA A 273 -6.38 -20.86 16.48
CA ALA A 273 -7.49 -21.15 17.39
C ALA A 273 -7.24 -20.56 18.79
N LEU A 274 -6.00 -20.58 19.27
CA LEU A 274 -5.61 -19.89 20.51
C LEU A 274 -5.86 -18.39 20.41
N THR A 275 -5.36 -17.77 19.34
CA THR A 275 -5.52 -16.33 19.06
C THR A 275 -7.00 -15.95 19.01
N LEU A 276 -7.83 -16.71 18.29
CA LEU A 276 -9.27 -16.46 18.19
C LEU A 276 -9.96 -16.56 19.56
N ARG A 277 -9.68 -17.61 20.35
CA ARG A 277 -10.25 -17.74 21.69
C ARG A 277 -9.87 -16.57 22.60
N ALA A 278 -8.62 -16.09 22.53
CA ALA A 278 -8.16 -14.96 23.31
C ALA A 278 -8.88 -13.66 22.93
N LEU A 279 -9.05 -13.41 21.62
CA LEU A 279 -9.78 -12.23 21.11
C LEU A 279 -11.26 -12.25 21.52
N VAL A 280 -11.95 -13.38 21.40
CA VAL A 280 -13.36 -13.52 21.83
C VAL A 280 -13.50 -13.29 23.33
N LYS A 281 -12.59 -13.85 24.15
CA LYS A 281 -12.60 -13.62 25.60
C LYS A 281 -12.38 -12.14 25.95
N HIS A 282 -11.44 -11.49 25.27
CA HIS A 282 -11.19 -10.05 25.46
C HIS A 282 -12.41 -9.20 25.09
N GLN A 283 -13.06 -9.49 23.97
CA GLN A 283 -14.28 -8.77 23.53
C GLN A 283 -15.43 -8.90 24.55
N GLN A 284 -15.62 -10.11 25.12
CA GLN A 284 -16.63 -10.33 26.16
C GLN A 284 -16.36 -9.58 27.46
N LEU A 285 -15.07 -9.42 27.82
CA LEU A 285 -14.67 -8.65 29.01
C LEU A 285 -14.78 -7.13 28.79
N ALA A 286 -14.51 -6.65 27.58
CA ALA A 286 -14.56 -5.23 27.23
C ALA A 286 -16.01 -4.72 27.06
N HIS A 287 -16.94 -5.61 26.73
CA HIS A 287 -18.37 -5.30 26.54
C HIS A 287 -19.22 -6.33 27.26
N PRO A 288 -19.25 -6.32 28.63
CA PRO A 288 -20.16 -7.19 29.39
C PRO A 288 -21.61 -6.84 29.00
N ARG A 289 -22.38 -7.86 28.62
CA ARG A 289 -23.82 -7.72 28.28
C ARG A 289 -24.63 -7.34 29.49
#